data_6cfe556ea5a671cb7349cf0f5a1f021f
#
_entry.id   6cfe556ea5a671cb7349cf0f5a1f021f
#
_cell.length_a   1.000
_cell.length_b   1.000
_cell.length_c   1.000
_cell.angle_alpha   90.00
_cell.angle_beta   90.00
_cell.angle_gamma   90.00
#
_symmetry.space_group_name_H-M   'P 1'
#
loop_
_entity.id
_entity.type
_entity.pdbx_description
1 polymer ?
#
loop_
_entity_poly.entity_id
_entity_poly.type
_entity_poly.pdbx_seq_one_letter_code
_entity_poly.pdbx_strand_id
1 'polypeptide(L)' 'MSNNDIRNAVISDNELHFSHNGRDYLLYGWDQCDGYFLSLECDGELIWQSAPMSKSDCIDEFVRYYAGLKN' A
#
# COMPACT_ATOMS: atom_id res chain seq x y z
N MET A 1 -0.11 7.83 -10.72
CA MET A 1 -0.79 7.82 -9.40
C MET A 1 0.01 8.68 -8.44
N SER A 2 -0.61 9.66 -7.83
CA SER A 2 0.08 10.59 -6.94
C SER A 2 0.08 10.05 -5.49
N ASN A 3 0.94 10.64 -4.66
CA ASN A 3 0.96 10.27 -3.23
C ASN A 3 -0.37 10.57 -2.56
N ASN A 4 -1.06 11.65 -2.98
CA ASN A 4 -2.38 11.96 -2.44
C ASN A 4 -3.42 10.93 -2.84
N ASP A 5 -3.33 10.38 -4.05
CA ASP A 5 -4.25 9.33 -4.49
C ASP A 5 -4.09 8.07 -3.62
N ILE A 6 -2.85 7.71 -3.34
CA ILE A 6 -2.54 6.57 -2.46
C ILE A 6 -3.12 6.79 -1.07
N ARG A 7 -2.84 7.96 -0.49
CA ARG A 7 -3.27 8.30 0.86
C ARG A 7 -4.79 8.30 0.97
N ASN A 8 -5.46 8.95 0.01
CA ASN A 8 -6.92 9.04 0.02
C ASN A 8 -7.58 7.67 -0.11
N ALA A 9 -7.05 6.81 -0.98
CA ALA A 9 -7.61 5.47 -1.16
C ALA A 9 -7.46 4.62 0.11
N VAL A 10 -6.30 4.67 0.75
CA VAL A 10 -6.07 3.92 1.99
C VAL A 10 -6.95 4.43 3.11
N ILE A 11 -7.06 5.76 3.27
CA ILE A 11 -7.87 6.35 4.33
C ILE A 11 -9.34 6.04 4.13
N SER A 12 -9.83 6.15 2.89
CA SER A 12 -11.27 5.97 2.60
C SER A 12 -11.69 4.52 2.50
N ASP A 13 -10.89 3.69 1.82
CA ASP A 13 -11.31 2.36 1.41
C ASP A 13 -10.45 1.22 1.95
N ASN A 14 -9.32 1.53 2.57
CA ASN A 14 -8.30 0.54 2.98
C ASN A 14 -7.84 -0.36 1.82
N GLU A 15 -7.95 0.13 0.59
CA GLU A 15 -7.69 -0.68 -0.59
C GLU A 15 -7.42 0.22 -1.78
N LEU A 16 -6.49 -0.21 -2.64
CA LEU A 16 -6.19 0.49 -3.88
C LEU A 16 -5.72 -0.51 -4.92
N HIS A 17 -6.45 -0.58 -6.04
CA HIS A 17 -6.02 -1.35 -7.21
C HIS A 17 -5.31 -0.42 -8.17
N PHE A 18 -4.18 -0.87 -8.70
CA PHE A 18 -3.47 -0.11 -9.73
C PHE A 18 -2.66 -1.05 -10.63
N SER A 19 -2.27 -0.53 -11.79
CA SER A 19 -1.42 -1.24 -12.73
C SER A 19 -0.10 -0.51 -12.88
N HIS A 20 0.98 -1.27 -13.06
CA HIS A 20 2.30 -0.71 -13.30
C HIS A 20 3.12 -1.71 -14.10
N ASN A 21 3.68 -1.26 -15.22
CA ASN A 21 4.48 -2.11 -16.12
C ASN A 21 3.76 -3.39 -16.55
N GLY A 22 2.45 -3.28 -16.82
CA GLY A 22 1.66 -4.41 -17.31
C GLY A 22 1.26 -5.41 -16.24
N ARG A 23 1.51 -5.12 -14.97
CA ARG A 23 1.14 -6.00 -13.85
C ARG A 23 0.05 -5.36 -13.03
N ASP A 24 -0.79 -6.21 -12.43
CA ASP A 24 -1.88 -5.76 -11.57
C ASP A 24 -1.45 -5.83 -10.11
N TYR A 25 -1.64 -4.72 -9.39
CA TYR A 25 -1.29 -4.61 -7.99
C TYR A 25 -2.53 -4.35 -7.15
N LEU A 26 -2.54 -4.93 -5.96
CA LEU A 26 -3.56 -4.67 -4.95
C LEU A 26 -2.87 -4.26 -3.65
N LEU A 27 -3.12 -3.03 -3.23
CA LEU A 27 -2.70 -2.53 -1.92
C LEU A 27 -3.92 -2.62 -1.00
N TYR A 28 -3.77 -3.22 0.17
CA TYR A 28 -4.85 -3.32 1.14
C TYR A 28 -4.32 -3.25 2.56
N GLY A 29 -5.19 -2.83 3.48
CA GLY A 29 -4.79 -2.67 4.86
C GLY A 29 -5.84 -3.16 5.84
N TRP A 30 -5.40 -3.41 7.07
CA TRP A 30 -6.30 -3.79 8.15
C TRP A 30 -5.68 -3.44 9.50
N ASP A 31 -6.54 -3.31 10.52
CA ASP A 31 -6.12 -3.06 11.88
C ASP A 31 -5.86 -4.36 12.61
N GLN A 32 -4.83 -4.36 13.43
CA GLN A 32 -4.54 -5.46 14.36
C GLN A 32 -4.20 -4.89 15.73
N CYS A 33 -4.03 -5.77 16.72
CA CYS A 33 -3.70 -5.36 18.08
C CYS A 33 -2.45 -4.49 18.15
N ASP A 34 -1.47 -4.77 17.30
CA ASP A 34 -0.18 -4.07 17.30
C ASP A 34 -0.18 -2.79 16.46
N GLY A 35 -1.25 -2.54 15.73
CA GLY A 35 -1.34 -1.37 14.86
C GLY A 35 -1.98 -1.70 13.53
N TYR A 36 -1.77 -0.82 12.56
CA TYR A 36 -2.29 -0.97 11.22
C TYR A 36 -1.23 -1.59 10.32
N PHE A 37 -1.65 -2.45 9.39
CA PHE A 37 -0.78 -3.06 8.38
C PHE A 37 -1.21 -2.64 6.99
N LEU A 38 -0.24 -2.43 6.11
CA LEU A 38 -0.48 -2.38 4.66
C LEU A 38 0.25 -3.53 3.99
N SER A 39 -0.42 -4.15 3.04
CA SER A 39 0.15 -5.26 2.26
C SER A 39 -0.02 -4.96 0.78
N LEU A 40 0.95 -5.37 -0.02
CA LEU A 40 0.90 -5.22 -1.46
C LEU A 40 1.02 -6.58 -2.13
N GLU A 41 0.03 -6.90 -2.98
CA GLU A 41 0.07 -8.09 -3.83
C GLU A 41 0.30 -7.67 -5.28
N CYS A 42 1.02 -8.51 -6.00
CA CYS A 42 1.22 -8.36 -7.44
C CYS A 42 0.75 -9.65 -8.09
N ASP A 43 -0.26 -9.56 -8.93
CA ASP A 43 -0.86 -10.71 -9.60
C ASP A 43 -1.24 -11.83 -8.61
N GLY A 44 -1.73 -11.44 -7.44
CA GLY A 44 -2.18 -12.36 -6.40
C GLY A 44 -1.10 -12.84 -5.44
N GLU A 45 0.14 -12.40 -5.60
CA GLU A 45 1.24 -12.81 -4.75
C GLU A 45 1.67 -11.65 -3.84
N LEU A 46 1.78 -11.92 -2.53
CA LEU A 46 2.24 -10.91 -1.57
C LEU A 46 3.71 -10.60 -1.82
N ILE A 47 4.03 -9.34 -2.12
CA ILE A 47 5.39 -8.90 -2.42
C ILE A 47 5.94 -7.89 -1.43
N TRP A 48 5.09 -7.26 -0.64
CA TRP A 48 5.51 -6.25 0.34
C TRP A 48 4.48 -6.15 1.45
N GLN A 49 4.96 -5.89 2.66
CA GLN A 49 4.09 -5.67 3.80
C GLN A 49 4.79 -4.73 4.78
N SER A 50 4.05 -3.78 5.33
CA SER A 50 4.60 -2.88 6.34
C SER A 50 4.69 -3.57 7.70
N ALA A 51 5.51 -3.02 8.58
CA ALA A 51 5.45 -3.35 10.00
C ALA A 51 4.18 -2.74 10.60
N PRO A 52 3.70 -3.23 11.76
CA PRO A 52 2.56 -2.62 12.43
C PRO A 52 2.91 -1.22 12.93
N MET A 53 2.16 -0.22 12.45
CA MET A 53 2.40 1.18 12.76
C MET A 53 1.07 1.92 12.67
N SER A 54 1.09 3.25 12.84
CA SER A 54 -0.09 4.05 12.55
C SER A 54 -0.40 3.97 11.04
N LYS A 55 -1.66 4.21 10.69
CA LYS A 55 -2.07 4.22 9.29
C LYS A 55 -1.23 5.20 8.48
N SER A 56 -0.99 6.39 9.02
CA SER A 56 -0.19 7.41 8.36
C SER A 56 1.24 6.94 8.10
N ASP A 57 1.86 6.28 9.07
CA ASP A 57 3.22 5.77 8.92
C ASP A 57 3.29 4.64 7.89
N CYS A 58 2.28 3.77 7.88
CA CYS A 58 2.21 2.71 6.87
C CYS A 58 2.11 3.29 5.47
N ILE A 59 1.30 4.34 5.30
CA ILE A 59 1.17 5.02 4.01
C ILE A 59 2.50 5.62 3.59
N ASP A 60 3.22 6.28 4.51
CA ASP A 60 4.52 6.86 4.21
C ASP A 60 5.54 5.80 3.78
N GLU A 61 5.53 4.65 4.45
CA GLU A 61 6.40 3.53 4.06
C GLU A 61 6.05 3.02 2.66
N PHE A 62 4.77 2.88 2.35
CA PHE A 62 4.37 2.43 1.03
C PHE A 62 4.75 3.44 -0.05
N VAL A 63 4.60 4.73 0.23
CA VAL A 63 4.98 5.78 -0.73
C VAL A 63 6.47 5.67 -1.08
N ARG A 64 7.32 5.42 -0.09
CA ARG A 64 8.75 5.21 -0.34
C ARG A 64 9.01 3.96 -1.17
N TYR A 65 8.33 2.87 -0.85
CA TYR A 65 8.46 1.63 -1.61
C TYR A 65 8.02 1.82 -3.07
N TYR A 66 6.90 2.49 -3.26
CA TYR A 66 6.36 2.73 -4.61
C TYR A 66 7.27 3.63 -5.43
N ALA A 67 7.90 4.61 -4.81
CA ALA A 67 8.87 5.46 -5.51
C ALA A 67 10.04 4.63 -6.06
N GLY A 68 10.52 3.66 -5.28
CA GLY A 68 11.55 2.73 -5.73
C GLY A 68 11.06 1.80 -6.84
N LEU A 69 9.79 1.38 -6.76
CA LEU A 69 9.20 0.50 -7.76
C LEU A 69 9.08 1.19 -9.12
N LYS A 70 8.78 2.48 -9.14
CA LYS A 70 8.66 3.27 -10.37
C LYS A 70 10.00 3.51 -11.06
N ASN A 71 11.08 3.44 -10.33
CA ASN A 71 12.42 3.62 -10.87
C ASN A 71 12.98 2.27 -11.31
#